data_bb429762f159d1068fbf2af31e253b83
#
_entry.id   bb429762f159d1068fbf2af31e253b83
#
_cell.length_a   1.000
_cell.length_b   1.000
_cell.length_c   1.000
_cell.angle_alpha   90.00
_cell.angle_beta   90.00
_cell.angle_gamma   90.00
#
_symmetry.space_group_name_H-M   'P 1'
#
loop_
_entity.id
_entity.type
_entity.pdbx_description
1 polymer ?
#
loop_
_entity_poly.entity_id
_entity_poly.type
_entity_poly.pdbx_seq_one_letter_code
_entity_poly.pdbx_strand_id
1 'polypeptide(L)'
;AVRAYILENDQNSDETSSTRDRPATLLAQFNYFENNSSGNGENFYSYGYDGDIDVSGSIFENIDCETNTVNEFVLQSIEDQADYVQDGISGVCIENNTFYVSSDDGDDSNSATDETEPLKTIRHALTLMRNNTDDVTTIYLAPGIYSNDRNGELFPIVVPDNVHLIGDEAENTELYAGADANNEAAVM
;
A
#
# COMPACT_ATOMS: atom_id res chain seq x y z
N ALA A 1 -6.15 2.89 -10.29
CA ALA A 1 -6.77 2.67 -8.98
C ALA A 1 -8.30 2.73 -9.07
N VAL A 2 -8.98 1.72 -8.59
CA VAL A 2 -10.45 1.74 -8.47
C VAL A 2 -10.79 2.34 -7.10
N ARG A 3 -11.42 3.53 -7.09
CA ARG A 3 -11.98 4.10 -5.86
C ARG A 3 -13.47 3.81 -5.82
N ALA A 4 -13.88 2.94 -4.92
CA ALA A 4 -15.29 2.74 -4.62
C ALA A 4 -15.66 3.54 -3.36
N TYR A 5 -16.53 4.52 -3.49
CA TYR A 5 -17.14 5.20 -2.35
C TYR A 5 -18.55 4.63 -2.19
N ILE A 6 -18.78 3.88 -1.15
CA ILE A 6 -20.13 3.48 -0.76
C ILE A 6 -20.58 4.47 0.32
N LEU A 7 -21.45 5.39 -0.06
CA LEU A 7 -22.15 6.23 0.90
C LEU A 7 -23.40 5.45 1.33
N GLU A 8 -23.34 4.77 2.45
CA GLU A 8 -24.55 4.27 3.08
C GLU A 8 -25.33 5.46 3.67
N ASN A 9 -26.46 5.73 3.04
CA ASN A 9 -27.44 6.67 3.58
C ASN A 9 -28.52 5.86 4.28
N ASP A 10 -28.21 5.32 5.44
CA ASP A 10 -29.21 4.64 6.28
C ASP A 10 -29.95 5.66 7.15
N GLN A 11 -31.09 6.12 6.65
CA GLN A 11 -32.06 6.92 7.36
C GLN A 11 -33.25 6.02 7.76
N ASN A 12 -32.99 4.91 8.43
CA ASN A 12 -34.08 4.18 9.08
C ASN A 12 -33.63 3.58 10.42
N SER A 13 -33.68 4.41 11.45
CA SER A 13 -33.49 3.98 12.82
C SER A 13 -34.75 3.27 13.33
N ASP A 14 -34.75 1.95 13.30
CA ASP A 14 -35.60 1.16 14.16
C ASP A 14 -34.69 0.32 15.09
N GLU A 15 -34.47 0.89 16.28
CA GLU A 15 -33.59 0.36 17.31
C GLU A 15 -34.19 -0.85 17.98
N THR A 16 -34.07 -2.05 17.42
CA THR A 16 -34.26 -3.30 18.20
C THR A 16 -33.53 -4.54 17.61
N SER A 17 -32.49 -4.40 16.85
CA SER A 17 -31.66 -5.59 16.50
C SER A 17 -30.19 -5.36 16.82
N SER A 18 -29.68 -6.11 17.77
CA SER A 18 -28.28 -6.07 18.22
C SER A 18 -27.33 -6.87 17.32
N THR A 19 -27.70 -7.11 16.07
CA THR A 19 -26.86 -7.67 15.03
C THR A 19 -27.00 -6.76 13.82
N ARG A 20 -26.03 -5.84 13.65
CA ARG A 20 -25.87 -5.21 12.34
C ARG A 20 -25.55 -6.32 11.35
N ASP A 21 -26.40 -6.49 10.35
CA ASP A 21 -26.07 -7.38 9.25
C ASP A 21 -24.79 -6.86 8.60
N ARG A 22 -23.79 -7.72 8.54
CA ARG A 22 -22.53 -7.39 7.87
C ARG A 22 -22.82 -7.03 6.43
N PRO A 23 -22.21 -5.95 5.86
CA PRO A 23 -22.37 -5.62 4.45
C PRO A 23 -22.04 -6.81 3.54
N ALA A 24 -22.63 -6.84 2.36
CA ALA A 24 -22.35 -7.87 1.38
C ALA A 24 -20.88 -7.81 0.92
N THR A 25 -20.30 -8.95 0.57
CA THR A 25 -18.96 -9.00 -0.02
C THR A 25 -18.93 -8.20 -1.32
N LEU A 26 -17.96 -7.29 -1.46
CA LEU A 26 -17.67 -6.62 -2.71
C LEU A 26 -16.87 -7.57 -3.62
N LEU A 27 -17.44 -7.95 -4.77
CA LEU A 27 -16.78 -8.83 -5.72
C LEU A 27 -15.92 -8.01 -6.70
N ALA A 28 -14.62 -8.10 -6.58
CA ALA A 28 -13.62 -7.53 -7.47
C ALA A 28 -12.71 -8.64 -8.06
N GLN A 29 -13.30 -9.79 -8.37
CA GLN A 29 -12.62 -10.99 -8.81
C GLN A 29 -12.13 -10.89 -10.26
N PHE A 30 -11.08 -11.67 -10.61
CA PHE A 30 -10.56 -11.84 -11.96
C PHE A 30 -10.14 -10.53 -12.64
N ASN A 31 -9.62 -9.58 -11.87
CA ASN A 31 -9.12 -8.31 -12.38
C ASN A 31 -7.62 -8.37 -12.64
N TYR A 32 -7.16 -7.39 -13.41
CA TYR A 32 -5.75 -7.11 -13.65
C TYR A 32 -5.37 -5.83 -12.91
N PHE A 33 -4.39 -5.92 -12.02
CA PHE A 33 -3.84 -4.79 -11.28
C PHE A 33 -2.37 -4.62 -11.67
N GLU A 34 -2.12 -3.71 -12.58
CA GLU A 34 -0.79 -3.47 -13.15
C GLU A 34 -0.62 -1.97 -13.43
N ASN A 35 0.58 -1.44 -13.21
CA ASN A 35 0.93 -0.05 -13.44
C ASN A 35 0.00 0.96 -12.71
N ASN A 36 -0.54 0.58 -11.58
CA ASN A 36 -1.29 1.48 -10.72
C ASN A 36 -0.32 2.36 -9.92
N SER A 37 -0.79 3.53 -9.51
CA SER A 37 0.02 4.49 -8.76
C SER A 37 -0.87 5.29 -7.82
N SER A 38 -0.57 5.24 -6.53
CA SER A 38 -1.28 5.97 -5.50
C SER A 38 -0.37 6.16 -4.28
N GLY A 39 -0.59 7.19 -3.49
CA GLY A 39 0.09 7.36 -2.20
C GLY A 39 -0.44 6.44 -1.11
N ASN A 40 -1.56 5.75 -1.36
CA ASN A 40 -2.18 4.86 -0.39
C ASN A 40 -3.12 3.88 -1.12
N GLY A 41 -2.97 2.57 -0.87
CA GLY A 41 -3.77 1.55 -1.51
C GLY A 41 -3.62 1.57 -3.03
N GLU A 42 -2.44 1.26 -3.53
CA GLU A 42 -2.09 1.40 -4.95
C GLU A 42 -3.05 0.66 -5.87
N ASN A 43 -3.37 -0.59 -5.54
CA ASN A 43 -4.34 -1.39 -6.27
C ASN A 43 -5.75 -1.25 -5.72
N PHE A 44 -5.90 -1.16 -4.42
CA PHE A 44 -7.19 -1.04 -3.77
C PHE A 44 -7.12 -0.23 -2.48
N TYR A 45 -8.08 0.66 -2.30
CA TYR A 45 -8.26 1.42 -1.07
C TYR A 45 -9.72 1.37 -0.65
N SER A 46 -9.99 0.94 0.59
CA SER A 46 -11.32 0.92 1.19
C SER A 46 -11.30 1.64 2.53
N TYR A 47 -12.27 2.52 2.73
CA TYR A 47 -12.45 3.24 3.98
C TYR A 47 -13.91 3.20 4.42
N GLY A 48 -14.15 2.70 5.63
CA GLY A 48 -15.48 2.67 6.25
C GLY A 48 -16.43 1.61 5.68
N TYR A 49 -15.93 0.67 4.86
CA TYR A 49 -16.71 -0.47 4.41
C TYR A 49 -16.39 -1.68 5.28
N ASP A 50 -17.41 -2.25 5.93
CA ASP A 50 -17.26 -3.35 6.88
C ASP A 50 -17.54 -4.74 6.27
N GLY A 51 -17.79 -4.83 4.97
CA GLY A 51 -17.92 -6.08 4.22
C GLY A 51 -16.57 -6.54 3.67
N ASP A 52 -16.45 -7.85 3.37
CA ASP A 52 -15.26 -8.38 2.72
C ASP A 52 -15.10 -7.83 1.30
N ILE A 53 -13.86 -7.76 0.84
CA ILE A 53 -13.50 -7.42 -0.52
C ILE A 53 -12.83 -8.64 -1.13
N ASP A 54 -13.47 -9.24 -2.13
CA ASP A 54 -13.01 -10.46 -2.77
C ASP A 54 -12.32 -10.13 -4.09
N VAL A 55 -11.00 -10.32 -4.13
CA VAL A 55 -10.15 -10.13 -5.31
C VAL A 55 -9.65 -11.46 -5.88
N SER A 56 -10.28 -12.57 -5.52
CA SER A 56 -9.87 -13.91 -5.91
C SER A 56 -9.69 -14.06 -7.42
N GLY A 57 -8.70 -14.84 -7.83
CA GLY A 57 -8.36 -15.10 -9.22
C GLY A 57 -7.78 -13.88 -9.96
N SER A 58 -7.51 -12.77 -9.27
CA SER A 58 -6.92 -11.58 -9.88
C SER A 58 -5.40 -11.73 -10.07
N ILE A 59 -4.87 -10.94 -10.99
CA ILE A 59 -3.44 -10.90 -11.31
C ILE A 59 -2.91 -9.55 -10.87
N PHE A 60 -1.84 -9.58 -10.08
CA PHE A 60 -1.15 -8.40 -9.56
C PHE A 60 0.25 -8.31 -10.13
N GLU A 61 0.81 -7.12 -10.17
CA GLU A 61 2.18 -6.91 -10.62
C GLU A 61 3.16 -7.69 -9.75
N ASN A 62 2.99 -7.62 -8.42
CA ASN A 62 3.81 -8.34 -7.46
C ASN A 62 2.96 -9.03 -6.40
N ILE A 63 3.42 -10.18 -5.91
CA ILE A 63 2.83 -10.91 -4.78
C ILE A 63 3.92 -11.40 -3.82
N ASP A 64 3.56 -11.58 -2.58
CA ASP A 64 4.39 -12.27 -1.60
C ASP A 64 4.48 -13.77 -1.94
N CYS A 65 5.69 -14.33 -2.03
CA CYS A 65 5.92 -15.73 -2.39
C CYS A 65 5.50 -16.72 -1.32
N GLU A 66 5.58 -16.31 -0.08
CA GLU A 66 5.37 -17.19 1.07
C GLU A 66 3.90 -17.31 1.40
N THR A 67 3.22 -16.17 1.44
CA THR A 67 1.81 -16.10 1.80
C THR A 67 0.86 -16.15 0.62
N ASN A 68 1.36 -15.92 -0.60
CA ASN A 68 0.58 -15.76 -1.82
C ASN A 68 -0.49 -14.68 -1.67
N THR A 69 -0.11 -13.55 -1.10
CA THR A 69 -0.96 -12.37 -0.86
C THR A 69 -0.34 -11.11 -1.44
N VAL A 70 -1.09 -10.03 -1.43
CA VAL A 70 -0.65 -8.70 -1.88
C VAL A 70 -0.76 -7.71 -0.73
N ASN A 71 0.28 -6.89 -0.54
CA ASN A 71 0.35 -5.87 0.49
C ASN A 71 -0.24 -4.52 0.11
N GLU A 72 -0.58 -4.32 -1.13
CA GLU A 72 -0.95 -3.03 -1.68
C GLU A 72 -2.39 -2.62 -1.41
N PHE A 73 -3.05 -3.33 -0.52
CA PHE A 73 -4.37 -3.00 -0.06
C PHE A 73 -4.33 -2.23 1.25
N VAL A 74 -5.05 -1.12 1.28
CA VAL A 74 -5.37 -0.45 2.52
C VAL A 74 -6.85 -0.64 2.80
N LEU A 75 -7.12 -1.38 3.85
CA LEU A 75 -8.47 -1.63 4.35
C LEU A 75 -8.61 -0.98 5.71
N GLN A 76 -9.50 0.00 5.79
CA GLN A 76 -9.84 0.63 7.06
C GLN A 76 -11.34 0.46 7.28
N SER A 77 -11.71 -0.58 8.00
CA SER A 77 -13.09 -0.78 8.43
C SER A 77 -13.37 -0.03 9.74
N ILE A 78 -14.64 0.25 10.00
CA ILE A 78 -15.04 0.93 11.24
C ILE A 78 -15.06 -0.04 12.42
N GLU A 79 -15.34 -1.32 12.17
CA GLU A 79 -15.52 -2.34 13.19
C GLU A 79 -14.49 -3.48 13.15
N ASP A 80 -13.40 -3.32 12.40
CA ASP A 80 -12.34 -4.33 12.22
C ASP A 80 -12.88 -5.71 11.77
N GLN A 81 -13.92 -5.74 10.96
CA GLN A 81 -14.58 -6.98 10.54
C GLN A 81 -14.39 -7.30 9.05
N ALA A 82 -13.94 -6.33 8.28
CA ALA A 82 -13.72 -6.51 6.85
C ALA A 82 -12.38 -7.19 6.58
N ASP A 83 -12.33 -8.00 5.54
CA ASP A 83 -11.12 -8.69 5.12
C ASP A 83 -10.98 -8.69 3.59
N TYR A 84 -9.75 -8.90 3.11
CA TYR A 84 -9.51 -9.19 1.70
C TYR A 84 -9.49 -10.69 1.46
N VAL A 85 -10.34 -11.16 0.57
CA VAL A 85 -10.30 -12.53 0.08
C VAL A 85 -9.43 -12.57 -1.15
N GLN A 86 -8.31 -13.29 -1.09
CA GLN A 86 -7.25 -13.30 -2.09
C GLN A 86 -6.97 -14.70 -2.66
N ASP A 87 -8.00 -15.55 -2.75
CA ASP A 87 -7.84 -16.92 -3.20
C ASP A 87 -7.42 -17.01 -4.68
N GLY A 88 -6.35 -17.76 -4.95
CA GLY A 88 -5.90 -18.03 -6.31
C GLY A 88 -5.43 -16.80 -7.09
N ILE A 89 -4.96 -15.76 -6.40
CA ILE A 89 -4.27 -14.65 -7.05
C ILE A 89 -2.94 -15.11 -7.65
N SER A 90 -2.40 -14.35 -8.59
CA SER A 90 -1.10 -14.59 -9.22
C SER A 90 -0.37 -13.29 -9.49
N GLY A 91 0.95 -13.35 -9.63
CA GLY A 91 1.81 -12.20 -9.90
C GLY A 91 3.28 -12.59 -9.85
N VAL A 92 4.16 -11.60 -9.97
CA VAL A 92 5.59 -11.80 -9.77
C VAL A 92 5.87 -11.96 -8.29
N CYS A 93 6.60 -13.01 -7.95
CA CYS A 93 6.89 -13.37 -6.58
C CYS A 93 7.94 -12.45 -5.95
N ILE A 94 7.69 -11.94 -4.77
CA ILE A 94 8.60 -11.07 -4.01
C ILE A 94 9.29 -11.89 -2.93
N GLU A 95 10.63 -11.96 -2.98
CA GLU A 95 11.42 -12.74 -2.03
C GLU A 95 12.30 -11.87 -1.10
N ASN A 96 12.29 -10.56 -1.27
CA ASN A 96 13.20 -9.67 -0.58
C ASN A 96 12.52 -8.94 0.61
N ASN A 97 13.28 -8.76 1.69
CA ASN A 97 12.90 -7.97 2.86
C ASN A 97 13.84 -6.78 3.11
N THR A 98 14.71 -6.49 2.15
CA THR A 98 15.62 -5.34 2.21
C THR A 98 15.61 -4.63 0.86
N PHE A 99 15.34 -3.33 0.88
CA PHE A 99 15.24 -2.52 -0.31
C PHE A 99 16.13 -1.29 -0.20
N TYR A 100 16.65 -0.85 -1.34
CA TYR A 100 17.43 0.38 -1.45
C TYR A 100 16.69 1.37 -2.34
N VAL A 101 16.59 2.61 -1.90
CA VAL A 101 15.87 3.68 -2.61
C VAL A 101 16.78 4.89 -2.74
N SER A 102 16.84 5.48 -3.93
CA SER A 102 17.56 6.71 -4.20
C SER A 102 16.71 7.66 -5.02
N SER A 103 16.43 8.83 -4.47
CA SER A 103 15.65 9.87 -5.19
C SER A 103 16.38 10.43 -6.41
N ASP A 104 17.70 10.39 -6.42
CA ASP A 104 18.52 10.96 -7.50
C ASP A 104 18.93 9.92 -8.54
N ASP A 105 19.35 8.72 -8.14
CA ASP A 105 19.93 7.69 -9.00
C ASP A 105 19.02 6.45 -9.16
N GLY A 106 17.86 6.42 -8.51
CA GLY A 106 16.97 5.26 -8.52
C GLY A 106 16.09 5.18 -9.77
N ASP A 107 15.64 3.95 -10.05
CA ASP A 107 14.65 3.63 -11.07
C ASP A 107 13.71 2.53 -10.53
N ASP A 108 12.40 2.75 -10.59
CA ASP A 108 11.41 1.80 -10.08
C ASP A 108 11.28 0.53 -10.93
N SER A 109 12.03 0.42 -12.03
CA SER A 109 12.23 -0.83 -12.78
C SER A 109 13.39 -1.69 -12.28
N ASN A 110 14.17 -1.20 -11.32
CA ASN A 110 15.29 -1.93 -10.71
C ASN A 110 14.80 -3.01 -9.74
N SER A 111 15.71 -3.95 -9.40
CA SER A 111 15.42 -5.04 -8.45
C SER A 111 15.44 -4.62 -6.99
N ALA A 112 16.06 -3.48 -6.67
CA ALA A 112 16.28 -2.94 -5.32
C ALA A 112 16.99 -3.89 -4.33
N THR A 113 17.59 -4.96 -4.80
CA THR A 113 18.23 -5.96 -3.94
C THR A 113 19.62 -5.56 -3.45
N ASP A 114 20.21 -4.52 -4.05
CA ASP A 114 21.47 -3.94 -3.61
C ASP A 114 21.54 -2.42 -3.91
N GLU A 115 22.52 -1.76 -3.31
CA GLU A 115 22.72 -0.30 -3.40
C GLU A 115 23.05 0.20 -4.81
N THR A 116 23.43 -0.67 -5.73
CA THR A 116 23.84 -0.30 -7.10
C THR A 116 22.66 -0.25 -8.06
N GLU A 117 21.53 -0.84 -7.68
CA GLU A 117 20.27 -0.84 -8.44
C GLU A 117 19.10 -0.40 -7.56
N PRO A 118 19.13 0.84 -6.98
CA PRO A 118 18.10 1.28 -6.09
C PRO A 118 16.80 1.59 -6.83
N LEU A 119 15.68 1.48 -6.12
CA LEU A 119 14.39 2.02 -6.57
C LEU A 119 14.41 3.56 -6.50
N LYS A 120 13.48 4.18 -7.18
CA LYS A 120 13.34 5.63 -7.21
C LYS A 120 12.44 6.16 -6.10
N THR A 121 11.40 5.41 -5.73
CA THR A 121 10.39 5.85 -4.79
C THR A 121 10.26 4.91 -3.59
N ILE A 122 10.02 5.48 -2.42
CA ILE A 122 9.72 4.72 -1.20
C ILE A 122 8.41 3.95 -1.40
N ARG A 123 7.44 4.60 -2.03
CA ARG A 123 6.16 3.99 -2.31
C ARG A 123 6.29 2.71 -3.13
N HIS A 124 7.14 2.70 -4.17
CA HIS A 124 7.35 1.49 -4.94
C HIS A 124 8.00 0.37 -4.10
N ALA A 125 8.98 0.71 -3.25
CA ALA A 125 9.56 -0.25 -2.31
C ALA A 125 8.51 -0.87 -1.38
N LEU A 126 7.54 -0.08 -0.91
CA LEU A 126 6.45 -0.58 -0.08
C LEU A 126 5.52 -1.55 -0.83
N THR A 127 5.39 -1.43 -2.14
CA THR A 127 4.60 -2.39 -2.94
C THR A 127 5.32 -3.73 -3.13
N LEU A 128 6.65 -3.73 -3.04
CA LEU A 128 7.48 -4.92 -3.24
C LEU A 128 7.76 -5.69 -1.95
N MET A 129 7.40 -5.16 -0.80
CA MET A 129 7.71 -5.82 0.48
C MET A 129 6.80 -7.01 0.75
N ARG A 130 7.32 -7.95 1.56
CA ARG A 130 6.53 -9.10 2.01
C ARG A 130 5.45 -8.70 3.01
N ASN A 131 4.29 -9.33 2.91
CA ASN A 131 3.24 -9.24 3.93
C ASN A 131 3.51 -10.19 5.11
N ASN A 132 4.71 -10.16 5.64
CA ASN A 132 5.09 -11.01 6.76
C ASN A 132 5.26 -10.15 8.01
N THR A 133 4.41 -10.36 9.00
CA THR A 133 4.47 -9.66 10.27
C THR A 133 5.57 -10.16 11.21
N ASP A 134 6.18 -11.30 10.90
CA ASP A 134 7.22 -11.92 11.71
C ASP A 134 8.63 -11.43 11.34
N ASP A 135 8.83 -11.02 10.09
CA ASP A 135 10.10 -10.52 9.59
C ASP A 135 10.08 -8.99 9.41
N VAL A 136 11.17 -8.34 9.80
CA VAL A 136 11.34 -6.91 9.62
C VAL A 136 11.75 -6.63 8.18
N THR A 137 10.99 -5.81 7.47
CA THR A 137 11.40 -5.22 6.20
C THR A 137 12.16 -3.92 6.45
N THR A 138 13.30 -3.76 5.80
CA THR A 138 14.12 -2.56 5.89
C THR A 138 14.25 -1.89 4.54
N ILE A 139 13.90 -0.61 4.49
CA ILE A 139 14.05 0.24 3.31
C ILE A 139 15.13 1.28 3.61
N TYR A 140 16.27 1.17 2.95
CA TYR A 140 17.38 2.11 3.06
C TYR A 140 17.20 3.24 2.05
N LEU A 141 17.24 4.47 2.56
CA LEU A 141 17.11 5.68 1.76
C LEU A 141 18.49 6.32 1.59
N ALA A 142 18.95 6.41 0.35
CA ALA A 142 20.15 7.18 0.03
C ALA A 142 19.97 8.67 0.36
N PRO A 143 21.06 9.43 0.52
CA PRO A 143 20.96 10.88 0.64
C PRO A 143 20.18 11.48 -0.53
N GLY A 144 19.27 12.41 -0.23
CA GLY A 144 18.45 13.06 -1.24
C GLY A 144 17.13 13.61 -0.71
N ILE A 145 16.37 14.25 -1.59
CA ILE A 145 15.05 14.80 -1.31
C ILE A 145 14.01 13.91 -1.99
N TYR A 146 13.15 13.31 -1.18
CA TYR A 146 12.04 12.48 -1.62
C TYR A 146 10.77 13.33 -1.64
N SER A 147 10.32 13.70 -2.82
CA SER A 147 9.17 14.58 -3.01
C SER A 147 8.49 14.32 -4.36
N ASN A 148 7.27 14.80 -4.50
CA ASN A 148 6.56 14.68 -5.78
C ASN A 148 7.33 15.34 -6.94
N ASP A 149 7.88 16.53 -6.70
CA ASP A 149 8.57 17.30 -7.74
C ASP A 149 9.95 16.71 -8.09
N ARG A 150 10.62 16.06 -7.14
CA ARG A 150 12.01 15.60 -7.30
C ARG A 150 12.08 14.20 -7.90
N ASN A 151 11.41 13.24 -7.30
CA ASN A 151 11.48 11.83 -7.70
C ASN A 151 10.12 11.20 -8.00
N GLY A 152 9.03 11.97 -7.95
CA GLY A 152 7.68 11.48 -8.18
C GLY A 152 7.06 10.78 -6.96
N GLU A 153 7.65 10.98 -5.76
CA GLU A 153 7.08 10.41 -4.54
C GLU A 153 5.66 10.90 -4.28
N LEU A 154 4.78 10.00 -3.91
CA LEU A 154 3.38 10.33 -3.60
C LEU A 154 3.11 10.20 -2.11
N PHE A 155 2.43 11.20 -1.56
CA PHE A 155 2.03 11.24 -0.16
C PHE A 155 0.50 11.10 -0.03
N PRO A 156 0.01 10.54 1.10
CA PRO A 156 0.76 10.07 2.26
C PRO A 156 1.57 8.80 1.98
N ILE A 157 2.71 8.64 2.64
CA ILE A 157 3.44 7.38 2.72
C ILE A 157 2.92 6.64 3.95
N VAL A 158 2.29 5.50 3.74
CA VAL A 158 1.79 4.64 4.82
C VAL A 158 2.81 3.53 5.04
N VAL A 159 3.44 3.55 6.21
CA VAL A 159 4.45 2.56 6.59
C VAL A 159 3.77 1.48 7.43
N PRO A 160 3.67 0.24 6.95
CA PRO A 160 3.08 -0.85 7.70
C PRO A 160 3.87 -1.24 8.94
N ASP A 161 3.28 -2.06 9.80
CA ASP A 161 3.97 -2.67 10.93
C ASP A 161 5.19 -3.48 10.47
N ASN A 162 6.23 -3.49 11.29
CA ASN A 162 7.52 -4.16 11.02
C ASN A 162 8.28 -3.67 9.78
N VAL A 163 7.96 -2.48 9.27
CA VAL A 163 8.73 -1.82 8.22
C VAL A 163 9.58 -0.71 8.81
N HIS A 164 10.87 -0.73 8.52
CA HIS A 164 11.80 0.32 8.92
C HIS A 164 12.25 1.13 7.71
N LEU A 165 12.03 2.45 7.76
CA LEU A 165 12.66 3.40 6.85
C LEU A 165 13.94 3.93 7.51
N ILE A 166 15.08 3.72 6.87
CA ILE A 166 16.39 4.13 7.40
C ILE A 166 17.05 5.07 6.39
N GLY A 167 17.16 6.36 6.74
CA GLY A 167 17.95 7.33 6.01
C GLY A 167 19.44 7.21 6.35
N ASP A 168 20.30 7.68 5.45
CA ASP A 168 21.77 7.66 5.68
C ASP A 168 22.16 8.55 6.88
N GLU A 169 21.79 9.82 6.84
CA GLU A 169 21.93 10.77 7.96
C GLU A 169 20.76 11.75 7.95
N ALA A 170 20.36 12.23 9.14
CA ALA A 170 19.21 13.12 9.30
C ALA A 170 19.33 14.46 8.53
N GLU A 171 20.55 14.88 8.20
CA GLU A 171 20.79 16.11 7.43
C GLU A 171 20.82 15.88 5.92
N ASN A 172 20.92 14.62 5.48
CA ASN A 172 21.12 14.27 4.09
C ASN A 172 19.88 13.62 3.45
N THR A 173 18.94 13.13 4.25
CA THR A 173 17.73 12.45 3.77
C THR A 173 16.49 13.23 4.20
N GLU A 174 15.78 13.79 3.24
CA GLU A 174 14.60 14.64 3.49
C GLU A 174 13.35 14.05 2.81
N LEU A 175 12.26 13.89 3.55
CA LEU A 175 10.93 13.59 3.04
C LEU A 175 10.14 14.90 2.95
N TYR A 176 9.90 15.39 1.74
CA TYR A 176 9.25 16.67 1.51
C TYR A 176 7.90 16.50 0.82
N ALA A 177 6.85 16.59 1.59
CA ALA A 177 5.49 16.33 1.14
C ALA A 177 4.78 17.52 0.48
N GLY A 178 5.31 18.75 0.63
CA GLY A 178 4.71 19.95 0.06
C GLY A 178 3.29 20.23 0.57
N ALA A 179 2.99 19.88 1.83
CA ALA A 179 1.66 20.01 2.39
C ALA A 179 1.25 21.48 2.53
N ASP A 180 0.01 21.79 2.18
CA ASP A 180 -0.63 23.08 2.38
C ASP A 180 -2.07 22.90 2.87
N ALA A 181 -2.85 23.99 2.99
CA ALA A 181 -4.23 23.92 3.47
C ALA A 181 -5.20 23.10 2.59
N ASN A 182 -4.78 22.72 1.38
CA ASN A 182 -5.59 21.97 0.42
C ASN A 182 -5.00 20.57 0.12
N ASN A 183 -3.75 20.34 0.51
CA ASN A 183 -3.02 19.09 0.29
C ASN A 183 -2.54 18.53 1.63
N GLU A 184 -3.19 17.50 2.09
CA GLU A 184 -2.73 16.75 3.25
C GLU A 184 -1.57 15.86 2.83
N ALA A 185 -0.51 15.87 3.62
CA ALA A 185 0.61 14.98 3.40
C ALA A 185 1.14 14.49 4.75
N ALA A 186 1.33 13.18 4.82
CA ALA A 186 1.80 12.53 6.03
C ALA A 186 2.70 11.33 5.69
N VAL A 187 3.54 10.97 6.64
CA VAL A 187 4.12 9.64 6.79
C VAL A 187 3.44 9.05 8.02
N MET A 188 2.78 7.93 7.86
CA MET A 188 1.98 7.29 8.90
C MET A 188 2.47 5.86 9.13
#